data_eb70e6ce57048ae3c1879195d1bb6098
#
_entry.id   eb70e6ce57048ae3c1879195d1bb6098
#
_cell.length_a   1.000
_cell.length_b   1.000
_cell.length_c   1.000
_cell.angle_alpha   90.00
_cell.angle_beta   90.00
_cell.angle_gamma   90.00
#
_symmetry.space_group_name_H-M   'P 1'
#
loop_
_entity.id
_entity.type
_entity.pdbx_description
1 polymer ?
#
loop_
_entity_poly.entity_id
_entity_poly.type
_entity_poly.pdbx_seq_one_letter_code
_entity_poly.pdbx_strand_id
1 'polypeptide(L)'
;SVSINETGSYAAKLNWLVKLLWNNGKVTGLPPYCEVVIEHCTGTEWENIIVWSPLAWNDRFAGTAGGGTCTGGVSQITQPNNGQRGWTLPFAVINGFTAATCDAGNEKYGSNWAVDKSGKVVMERIENWRANATHNMTVFGKAVAEILHERPVLYSYMNGGSGGGRQSMVEAQEFPEDYDGIWASCPAINWTKFLITGFWPMASANDRHAPLK
;
A
#
# COMPACT_ATOMS: atom_id res chain seq x y z
N SER A 1 -9.02 7.53 -13.72
CA SER A 1 -10.44 7.13 -13.94
C SER A 1 -11.26 7.32 -12.68
N VAL A 2 -12.54 7.55 -12.82
CA VAL A 2 -13.50 7.69 -11.72
C VAL A 2 -14.69 6.77 -11.97
N SER A 3 -15.13 6.01 -10.98
CA SER A 3 -16.32 5.17 -11.07
C SER A 3 -17.04 5.10 -9.72
N ILE A 4 -18.36 4.83 -9.74
CA ILE A 4 -19.17 4.61 -8.55
C ILE A 4 -19.46 3.12 -8.43
N ASN A 5 -19.20 2.54 -7.27
CA ASN A 5 -19.52 1.15 -6.98
C ASN A 5 -20.69 1.08 -5.97
N GLU A 6 -21.84 0.65 -6.45
CA GLU A 6 -23.05 0.45 -5.67
C GLU A 6 -23.34 -1.05 -5.40
N THR A 7 -22.47 -1.94 -5.91
CA THR A 7 -22.73 -3.40 -5.87
C THR A 7 -22.49 -4.03 -4.50
N GLY A 8 -21.91 -3.30 -3.56
CA GLY A 8 -21.51 -3.82 -2.26
C GLY A 8 -20.37 -4.84 -2.30
N SER A 9 -19.70 -4.97 -3.44
CA SER A 9 -18.60 -5.92 -3.63
C SER A 9 -17.52 -5.41 -4.55
N TYR A 10 -16.32 -5.93 -4.38
CA TYR A 10 -15.17 -5.69 -5.23
C TYR A 10 -14.50 -7.03 -5.57
N ALA A 11 -14.07 -7.19 -6.82
CA ALA A 11 -13.31 -8.35 -7.26
C ALA A 11 -12.04 -7.90 -7.98
N ALA A 12 -10.89 -8.15 -7.39
CA ALA A 12 -9.60 -7.82 -8.00
C ALA A 12 -9.30 -8.71 -9.21
N LYS A 13 -8.71 -8.10 -10.25
CA LYS A 13 -8.15 -8.83 -11.40
C LYS A 13 -6.80 -9.44 -11.01
N LEU A 14 -6.81 -10.47 -10.17
CA LEU A 14 -5.62 -11.15 -9.70
C LEU A 14 -5.35 -12.42 -10.51
N ASN A 15 -4.07 -12.87 -10.52
CA ASN A 15 -3.74 -14.17 -11.07
C ASN A 15 -4.36 -15.31 -10.21
N TRP A 16 -4.47 -16.51 -10.75
CA TRP A 16 -5.16 -17.64 -10.12
C TRP A 16 -4.56 -18.05 -8.77
N LEU A 17 -3.24 -17.95 -8.60
CA LEU A 17 -2.54 -18.32 -7.36
C LEU A 17 -2.88 -17.34 -6.23
N VAL A 18 -2.87 -16.04 -6.53
CA VAL A 18 -3.23 -15.00 -5.56
C VAL A 18 -4.70 -15.10 -5.19
N LYS A 19 -5.58 -15.41 -6.15
CA LYS A 19 -7.01 -15.66 -5.86
C LYS A 19 -7.22 -16.84 -4.91
N LEU A 20 -6.46 -17.93 -5.09
CA LEU A 20 -6.54 -19.09 -4.21
C LEU A 20 -6.12 -18.76 -2.77
N LEU A 21 -5.09 -17.96 -2.60
CA LEU A 21 -4.55 -17.59 -1.29
C LEU A 21 -5.38 -16.52 -0.57
N TRP A 22 -6.09 -15.65 -1.31
CA TRP A 22 -6.78 -14.48 -0.76
C TRP A 22 -8.24 -14.40 -1.18
N ASN A 23 -9.03 -15.35 -0.68
CA ASN A 23 -10.49 -15.36 -0.82
C ASN A 23 -10.97 -15.05 -2.26
N ASN A 24 -10.33 -15.66 -3.26
CA ASN A 24 -10.58 -15.43 -4.69
C ASN A 24 -10.48 -13.95 -5.14
N GLY A 25 -9.83 -13.09 -4.36
CA GLY A 25 -9.74 -11.67 -4.66
C GLY A 25 -11.06 -10.92 -4.55
N LYS A 26 -12.04 -11.46 -3.80
CA LYS A 26 -13.37 -10.86 -3.65
C LYS A 26 -13.57 -10.29 -2.25
N VAL A 27 -14.09 -9.08 -2.19
CA VAL A 27 -14.55 -8.41 -0.96
C VAL A 27 -16.04 -8.15 -1.08
N THR A 28 -16.78 -8.35 -0.01
CA THR A 28 -18.24 -8.13 0.07
C THR A 28 -18.58 -7.28 1.30
N GLY A 29 -19.80 -6.75 1.35
CA GLY A 29 -20.26 -5.92 2.47
C GLY A 29 -19.72 -4.49 2.43
N LEU A 30 -19.31 -4.03 1.26
CA LEU A 30 -18.89 -2.65 1.06
C LEU A 30 -20.11 -1.71 1.01
N PRO A 31 -20.04 -0.52 1.61
CA PRO A 31 -21.01 0.52 1.33
C PRO A 31 -20.88 1.00 -0.12
N PRO A 32 -21.84 1.75 -0.66
CA PRO A 32 -21.62 2.48 -1.92
C PRO A 32 -20.43 3.43 -1.78
N TYR A 33 -19.51 3.38 -2.75
CA TYR A 33 -18.30 4.20 -2.75
C TYR A 33 -17.89 4.63 -4.15
N CYS A 34 -17.16 5.74 -4.21
CA CYS A 34 -16.50 6.22 -5.41
C CYS A 34 -15.07 5.67 -5.45
N GLU A 35 -14.68 5.06 -6.56
CA GLU A 35 -13.29 4.67 -6.83
C GLU A 35 -12.65 5.69 -7.77
N VAL A 36 -11.51 6.22 -7.37
CA VAL A 36 -10.66 7.10 -8.20
C VAL A 36 -9.31 6.43 -8.36
N VAL A 37 -8.90 6.23 -9.61
CA VAL A 37 -7.57 5.70 -9.95
C VAL A 37 -6.77 6.80 -10.64
N ILE A 38 -5.63 7.13 -10.07
CA ILE A 38 -4.70 8.17 -10.52
C ILE A 38 -3.42 7.47 -10.97
N GLU A 39 -3.03 7.72 -12.22
CA GLU A 39 -1.69 7.44 -12.71
C GLU A 39 -0.85 8.69 -12.53
N HIS A 40 0.13 8.64 -11.64
CA HIS A 40 1.00 9.76 -11.31
C HIS A 40 2.41 9.50 -11.83
N CYS A 41 2.96 10.50 -12.53
CA CYS A 41 4.34 10.46 -13.05
C CYS A 41 5.29 11.14 -12.06
N THR A 42 6.26 10.40 -11.58
CA THR A 42 7.30 10.88 -10.66
C THR A 42 8.62 11.10 -11.42
N GLY A 43 8.62 11.96 -12.43
CA GLY A 43 9.76 12.15 -13.32
C GLY A 43 9.74 11.20 -14.51
N THR A 44 10.48 10.09 -14.49
CA THR A 44 10.50 9.08 -15.56
C THR A 44 9.70 7.81 -15.21
N GLU A 45 9.34 7.65 -13.96
CA GLU A 45 8.61 6.48 -13.46
C GLU A 45 7.16 6.83 -13.12
N TRP A 46 6.28 5.82 -13.15
CA TRP A 46 4.86 5.97 -12.90
C TRP A 46 4.44 5.14 -11.72
N GLU A 47 3.51 5.68 -10.94
CA GLU A 47 2.83 4.97 -9.86
C GLU A 47 1.31 5.04 -10.04
N ASN A 48 0.61 4.04 -9.49
CA ASN A 48 -0.84 4.03 -9.42
C ASN A 48 -1.28 4.32 -7.98
N ILE A 49 -2.17 5.28 -7.84
CA ILE A 49 -2.82 5.61 -6.57
C ILE A 49 -4.30 5.27 -6.73
N ILE A 50 -4.82 4.45 -5.82
CA ILE A 50 -6.22 4.05 -5.79
C ILE A 50 -6.86 4.65 -4.55
N VAL A 51 -7.91 5.43 -4.74
CA VAL A 51 -8.67 6.06 -3.66
C VAL A 51 -10.09 5.54 -3.68
N TRP A 52 -10.56 5.04 -2.54
CA TRP A 52 -11.96 4.69 -2.30
C TRP A 52 -12.57 5.63 -1.30
N SER A 53 -13.70 6.24 -1.66
CA SER A 53 -14.42 7.19 -0.81
C SER A 53 -15.87 6.76 -0.68
N PRO A 54 -16.34 6.38 0.53
CA PRO A 54 -17.73 6.00 0.74
C PRO A 54 -18.65 7.22 0.61
N LEU A 55 -19.86 7.03 0.08
CA LEU A 55 -20.83 8.12 -0.03
C LEU A 55 -21.24 8.67 1.35
N ALA A 56 -21.26 7.81 2.38
CA ALA A 56 -21.46 8.19 3.77
C ALA A 56 -20.10 8.40 4.48
N TRP A 57 -19.38 9.43 4.08
CA TRP A 57 -18.04 9.74 4.60
C TRP A 57 -18.09 10.38 6.00
N ASN A 58 -17.16 9.99 6.87
CA ASN A 58 -17.04 10.45 8.26
C ASN A 58 -15.98 11.55 8.48
N ASP A 59 -15.60 12.27 7.42
CA ASP A 59 -14.61 13.34 7.41
C ASP A 59 -13.18 12.91 7.77
N ARG A 60 -12.88 11.61 7.65
CA ARG A 60 -11.57 11.05 7.96
C ARG A 60 -10.92 10.40 6.75
N PHE A 61 -9.59 10.50 6.72
CA PHE A 61 -8.76 9.86 5.71
C PHE A 61 -7.91 8.74 6.32
N ALA A 62 -7.72 7.66 5.55
CA ALA A 62 -6.85 6.55 5.94
C ALA A 62 -5.85 6.24 4.82
N GLY A 63 -4.56 6.42 5.10
CA GLY A 63 -3.49 5.85 4.28
C GLY A 63 -3.35 4.38 4.59
N THR A 64 -3.41 3.53 3.57
CA THR A 64 -3.23 2.09 3.70
C THR A 64 -1.96 1.64 3.03
N ALA A 65 -1.19 0.83 3.74
CA ALA A 65 0.14 0.42 3.35
C ALA A 65 0.18 -1.01 2.81
N GLY A 66 1.29 -1.35 2.19
CA GLY A 66 1.56 -2.70 1.70
C GLY A 66 2.24 -3.62 2.71
N GLY A 67 2.77 -4.72 2.21
CA GLY A 67 3.50 -5.71 2.99
C GLY A 67 4.64 -6.33 2.19
N GLY A 68 5.67 -6.82 2.88
CA GLY A 68 6.89 -7.28 2.23
C GLY A 68 7.61 -6.13 1.54
N THR A 69 7.92 -6.31 0.26
CA THR A 69 8.49 -5.28 -0.62
C THR A 69 7.43 -4.50 -1.39
N CYS A 70 6.14 -4.84 -1.24
CA CYS A 70 5.04 -4.13 -1.88
C CYS A 70 4.72 -2.86 -1.10
N THR A 71 4.48 -1.75 -1.81
CA THR A 71 4.06 -0.48 -1.19
C THR A 71 2.56 -0.47 -0.92
N GLY A 72 1.79 -1.15 -1.75
CA GLY A 72 0.34 -1.25 -1.71
C GLY A 72 -0.21 -1.73 -3.05
N GLY A 73 -1.21 -1.03 -3.59
CA GLY A 73 -1.80 -1.29 -4.90
C GLY A 73 -2.88 -2.36 -4.90
N VAL A 74 -3.31 -2.78 -6.10
CA VAL A 74 -4.44 -3.71 -6.31
C VAL A 74 -4.24 -5.03 -5.59
N SER A 75 -3.02 -5.55 -5.59
CA SER A 75 -2.69 -6.83 -4.94
C SER A 75 -2.91 -6.82 -3.42
N GLN A 76 -2.94 -5.66 -2.80
CA GLN A 76 -3.12 -5.49 -1.36
C GLN A 76 -4.58 -5.27 -0.94
N ILE A 77 -5.45 -4.85 -1.87
CA ILE A 77 -6.84 -4.51 -1.56
C ILE A 77 -7.61 -5.68 -0.95
N THR A 78 -7.40 -6.88 -1.47
CA THR A 78 -8.13 -8.09 -1.06
C THR A 78 -7.44 -8.92 0.01
N GLN A 79 -6.34 -8.44 0.56
CA GLN A 79 -5.67 -9.12 1.67
C GLN A 79 -6.54 -9.11 2.93
N PRO A 80 -6.54 -10.21 3.70
CA PRO A 80 -7.27 -10.24 4.95
C PRO A 80 -6.74 -9.17 5.92
N ASN A 81 -7.62 -8.34 6.45
CA ASN A 81 -7.27 -7.46 7.56
C ASN A 81 -7.23 -8.29 8.86
N ASN A 82 -6.05 -8.69 9.28
CA ASN A 82 -5.84 -9.45 10.51
C ASN A 82 -5.27 -8.58 11.66
N GLY A 83 -5.32 -7.26 11.53
CA GLY A 83 -4.80 -6.32 12.52
C GLY A 83 -3.28 -6.24 12.61
N GLN A 84 -2.57 -7.25 12.13
CA GLN A 84 -1.09 -7.28 12.16
C GLN A 84 -0.46 -6.58 10.96
N ARG A 85 -1.16 -6.55 9.83
CA ARG A 85 -0.68 -5.99 8.57
C ARG A 85 -1.15 -4.56 8.31
N GLY A 86 -1.93 -4.00 9.21
CA GLY A 86 -2.55 -2.70 9.04
C GLY A 86 -3.95 -2.76 8.42
N TRP A 87 -4.51 -1.60 8.17
CA TRP A 87 -5.80 -1.47 7.54
C TRP A 87 -5.70 -1.72 6.03
N THR A 88 -6.77 -2.26 5.47
CA THR A 88 -6.96 -2.36 4.02
C THR A 88 -7.97 -1.33 3.56
N LEU A 89 -7.96 -0.98 2.26
CA LEU A 89 -8.98 -0.10 1.70
C LEU A 89 -10.41 -0.51 2.08
N PRO A 90 -10.83 -1.79 1.88
CA PRO A 90 -12.16 -2.24 2.27
C PRO A 90 -12.49 -1.99 3.73
N PHE A 91 -11.56 -2.29 4.63
CA PHE A 91 -11.78 -2.07 6.06
C PHE A 91 -11.99 -0.60 6.39
N ALA A 92 -11.18 0.30 5.85
CA ALA A 92 -11.30 1.73 6.07
C ALA A 92 -12.64 2.27 5.54
N VAL A 93 -13.02 1.88 4.32
CA VAL A 93 -14.28 2.32 3.68
C VAL A 93 -15.52 1.81 4.42
N ILE A 94 -15.52 0.55 4.89
CA ILE A 94 -16.62 0.01 5.72
C ILE A 94 -16.78 0.84 7.01
N ASN A 95 -15.70 1.39 7.53
CA ASN A 95 -15.73 2.25 8.72
C ASN A 95 -15.91 3.75 8.40
N GLY A 96 -16.29 4.08 7.17
CA GLY A 96 -16.65 5.43 6.76
C GLY A 96 -15.48 6.34 6.37
N PHE A 97 -14.25 5.83 6.28
CA PHE A 97 -13.08 6.60 5.87
C PHE A 97 -12.98 6.69 4.35
N THR A 98 -12.55 7.82 3.81
CA THR A 98 -11.88 7.83 2.52
C THR A 98 -10.51 7.23 2.70
N ALA A 99 -10.14 6.28 1.86
CA ALA A 99 -8.88 5.56 2.00
C ALA A 99 -8.12 5.49 0.67
N ALA A 100 -6.80 5.49 0.76
CA ALA A 100 -5.94 5.37 -0.41
C ALA A 100 -4.86 4.30 -0.23
N THR A 101 -4.42 3.74 -1.36
CA THR A 101 -3.26 2.86 -1.48
C THR A 101 -2.48 3.21 -2.74
N CYS A 102 -1.17 2.93 -2.78
CA CYS A 102 -0.33 3.12 -3.95
C CYS A 102 0.57 1.91 -4.20
N ASP A 103 1.00 1.70 -5.44
CA ASP A 103 1.91 0.60 -5.82
C ASP A 103 3.37 1.05 -5.95
N ALA A 104 3.66 2.34 -5.87
CA ALA A 104 4.97 2.94 -6.17
C ALA A 104 5.55 2.50 -7.53
N GLY A 105 4.68 2.10 -8.47
CA GLY A 105 5.07 1.50 -9.75
C GLY A 105 5.54 0.05 -9.67
N ASN A 106 5.62 -0.55 -8.49
CA ASN A 106 6.22 -1.87 -8.30
C ASN A 106 5.41 -3.03 -8.91
N GLU A 107 4.08 -2.91 -8.98
CA GLU A 107 3.24 -3.95 -9.59
C GLU A 107 3.61 -4.21 -11.06
N LYS A 108 4.09 -3.20 -11.77
CA LYS A 108 4.53 -3.29 -13.16
C LYS A 108 5.81 -4.13 -13.34
N TYR A 109 6.72 -4.08 -12.37
CA TYR A 109 8.06 -4.66 -12.48
C TYR A 109 8.25 -5.96 -11.69
N GLY A 110 7.31 -6.31 -10.81
CA GLY A 110 7.38 -7.53 -10.00
C GLY A 110 8.60 -7.56 -9.08
N SER A 111 9.26 -8.73 -8.98
CA SER A 111 10.40 -8.93 -8.07
C SER A 111 11.65 -8.12 -8.44
N ASN A 112 11.76 -7.69 -9.68
CA ASN A 112 12.92 -6.94 -10.21
C ASN A 112 12.65 -5.43 -10.32
N TRP A 113 11.71 -4.93 -9.54
CA TRP A 113 11.24 -3.56 -9.63
C TRP A 113 12.33 -2.48 -9.49
N ALA A 114 13.39 -2.76 -8.73
CA ALA A 114 14.48 -1.81 -8.47
C ALA A 114 15.51 -1.67 -9.61
N VAL A 115 15.43 -2.53 -10.64
CA VAL A 115 16.41 -2.53 -11.73
C VAL A 115 15.73 -2.42 -13.10
N ASP A 116 16.44 -1.89 -14.08
CA ASP A 116 16.01 -1.86 -15.46
C ASP A 116 16.30 -3.19 -16.18
N LYS A 117 15.97 -3.26 -17.47
CA LYS A 117 16.20 -4.45 -18.30
C LYS A 117 17.69 -4.81 -18.48
N SER A 118 18.61 -3.89 -18.23
CA SER A 118 20.06 -4.13 -18.28
C SER A 118 20.62 -4.59 -16.93
N GLY A 119 19.79 -4.64 -15.88
CA GLY A 119 20.20 -4.94 -14.52
C GLY A 119 20.75 -3.73 -13.75
N LYS A 120 20.67 -2.52 -14.32
CA LYS A 120 21.11 -1.30 -13.65
C LYS A 120 20.03 -0.84 -12.66
N VAL A 121 20.49 -0.43 -11.48
CA VAL A 121 19.61 0.14 -10.43
C VAL A 121 18.97 1.44 -10.91
N VAL A 122 17.64 1.56 -10.73
CA VAL A 122 16.85 2.77 -11.01
C VAL A 122 16.52 3.44 -9.69
N MET A 123 17.32 4.44 -9.33
CA MET A 123 17.20 5.11 -8.02
C MET A 123 15.84 5.74 -7.80
N GLU A 124 15.22 6.29 -8.82
CA GLU A 124 13.87 6.88 -8.73
C GLU A 124 12.82 5.88 -8.23
N ARG A 125 12.87 4.63 -8.67
CA ARG A 125 11.99 3.56 -8.16
C ARG A 125 12.24 3.25 -6.70
N ILE A 126 13.51 3.30 -6.28
CA ILE A 126 13.90 3.09 -4.88
C ILE A 126 13.37 4.23 -4.01
N GLU A 127 13.49 5.48 -4.45
CA GLU A 127 12.97 6.64 -3.72
C GLU A 127 11.44 6.64 -3.64
N ASN A 128 10.75 6.26 -4.71
CA ASN A 128 9.30 6.08 -4.69
C ASN A 128 8.90 5.00 -3.67
N TRP A 129 9.54 3.83 -3.72
CA TRP A 129 9.30 2.76 -2.75
C TRP A 129 9.66 3.17 -1.32
N ARG A 130 10.75 3.92 -1.16
CA ARG A 130 11.22 4.34 0.15
C ARG A 130 10.24 5.29 0.84
N ALA A 131 9.80 6.33 0.14
CA ALA A 131 9.07 7.44 0.74
C ALA A 131 8.03 8.07 -0.19
N ASN A 132 8.44 8.54 -1.39
CA ASN A 132 7.68 9.50 -2.18
C ASN A 132 6.27 9.01 -2.55
N ALA A 133 6.13 7.74 -2.93
CA ALA A 133 4.84 7.20 -3.34
C ALA A 133 3.80 7.17 -2.20
N THR A 134 4.22 6.92 -0.97
CA THR A 134 3.31 6.94 0.17
C THR A 134 2.87 8.37 0.50
N HIS A 135 3.78 9.33 0.46
CA HIS A 135 3.48 10.75 0.58
C HIS A 135 2.52 11.23 -0.53
N ASN A 136 2.84 10.94 -1.80
CA ASN A 136 1.97 11.29 -2.93
C ASN A 136 0.56 10.71 -2.76
N MET A 137 0.46 9.44 -2.38
CA MET A 137 -0.81 8.78 -2.08
C MET A 137 -1.63 9.57 -1.04
N THR A 138 -0.96 10.05 -0.01
CA THR A 138 -1.61 10.84 1.06
C THR A 138 -2.12 12.16 0.55
N VAL A 139 -1.28 12.91 -0.15
CA VAL A 139 -1.64 14.23 -0.72
C VAL A 139 -2.81 14.10 -1.70
N PHE A 140 -2.69 13.20 -2.68
CA PHE A 140 -3.75 12.98 -3.66
C PHE A 140 -5.01 12.38 -3.04
N GLY A 141 -4.87 11.46 -2.09
CA GLY A 141 -6.00 10.83 -1.42
C GLY A 141 -6.84 11.81 -0.62
N LYS A 142 -6.22 12.73 0.12
CA LYS A 142 -6.90 13.81 0.83
C LYS A 142 -7.58 14.77 -0.14
N ALA A 143 -6.87 15.21 -1.19
CA ALA A 143 -7.44 16.09 -2.20
C ALA A 143 -8.68 15.49 -2.88
N VAL A 144 -8.65 14.19 -3.21
CA VAL A 144 -9.81 13.47 -3.76
C VAL A 144 -10.98 13.47 -2.78
N ALA A 145 -10.72 13.21 -1.48
CA ALA A 145 -11.76 13.23 -0.46
C ALA A 145 -12.45 14.61 -0.38
N GLU A 146 -11.65 15.67 -0.33
CA GLU A 146 -12.13 17.05 -0.22
C GLU A 146 -12.92 17.49 -1.45
N ILE A 147 -12.46 17.11 -2.66
CA ILE A 147 -13.16 17.40 -3.91
C ILE A 147 -14.51 16.67 -3.98
N LEU A 148 -14.54 15.37 -3.64
CA LEU A 148 -15.75 14.56 -3.74
C LEU A 148 -16.83 14.97 -2.73
N HIS A 149 -16.43 15.43 -1.56
CA HIS A 149 -17.36 15.75 -0.48
C HIS A 149 -17.54 17.23 -0.22
N GLU A 150 -16.83 18.11 -0.96
CA GLU A 150 -16.88 19.58 -0.86
C GLU A 150 -16.63 20.08 0.57
N ARG A 151 -15.80 19.37 1.34
CA ARG A 151 -15.45 19.71 2.72
C ARG A 151 -14.09 19.12 3.11
N PRO A 152 -13.39 19.72 4.11
CA PRO A 152 -12.03 19.30 4.45
C PRO A 152 -12.00 17.94 5.15
N VAL A 153 -10.86 17.25 5.03
CA VAL A 153 -10.48 16.13 5.89
C VAL A 153 -10.24 16.68 7.30
N LEU A 154 -10.98 16.19 8.29
CA LEU A 154 -10.81 16.63 9.68
C LEU A 154 -9.69 15.88 10.40
N TYR A 155 -9.55 14.60 10.13
CA TYR A 155 -8.48 13.78 10.71
C TYR A 155 -7.96 12.75 9.69
N SER A 156 -6.67 12.52 9.73
CA SER A 156 -5.96 11.58 8.85
C SER A 156 -5.13 10.60 9.64
N TYR A 157 -5.17 9.32 9.22
CA TYR A 157 -4.47 8.25 9.90
C TYR A 157 -3.71 7.37 8.94
N MET A 158 -2.48 6.99 9.32
CA MET A 158 -1.71 5.96 8.63
C MET A 158 -1.66 4.69 9.47
N ASN A 159 -1.91 3.57 8.85
CA ASN A 159 -1.87 2.29 9.53
C ASN A 159 -1.15 1.26 8.67
N GLY A 160 -0.01 0.78 9.14
CA GLY A 160 0.79 -0.18 8.41
C GLY A 160 1.54 -1.17 9.29
N GLY A 161 1.59 -2.42 8.83
CA GLY A 161 2.35 -3.48 9.48
C GLY A 161 3.46 -4.04 8.59
N SER A 162 4.56 -4.52 9.17
CA SER A 162 5.70 -5.10 8.43
C SER A 162 6.32 -4.09 7.44
N GLY A 163 6.26 -4.35 6.13
CA GLY A 163 6.62 -3.38 5.08
C GLY A 163 5.82 -2.08 5.19
N GLY A 164 4.53 -2.18 5.49
CA GLY A 164 3.68 -1.03 5.78
C GLY A 164 4.04 -0.32 7.08
N GLY A 165 4.54 -1.04 8.08
CA GLY A 165 5.13 -0.44 9.28
C GLY A 165 6.36 0.40 8.96
N ARG A 166 7.19 -0.04 8.00
CA ARG A 166 8.29 0.77 7.46
C ARG A 166 7.76 2.07 6.83
N GLN A 167 6.75 1.98 5.96
CA GLN A 167 6.12 3.16 5.36
C GLN A 167 5.61 4.13 6.43
N SER A 168 4.88 3.62 7.43
CA SER A 168 4.37 4.42 8.55
C SER A 168 5.49 5.14 9.32
N MET A 169 6.63 4.49 9.52
CA MET A 169 7.79 5.11 10.19
C MET A 169 8.43 6.21 9.33
N VAL A 170 8.47 6.02 8.01
CA VAL A 170 8.99 7.05 7.08
C VAL A 170 8.08 8.26 7.06
N GLU A 171 6.75 8.05 7.00
CA GLU A 171 5.77 9.14 7.10
C GLU A 171 5.97 9.96 8.38
N ALA A 172 6.11 9.29 9.52
CA ALA A 172 6.34 9.98 10.79
C ALA A 172 7.66 10.78 10.83
N GLN A 173 8.67 10.36 10.09
CA GLN A 173 9.99 10.99 10.08
C GLN A 173 10.13 12.12 9.05
N GLU A 174 9.62 11.91 7.85
CA GLU A 174 9.88 12.81 6.71
C GLU A 174 8.67 13.68 6.37
N PHE A 175 7.44 13.21 6.68
CA PHE A 175 6.19 13.91 6.35
C PHE A 175 5.24 13.99 7.56
N PRO A 176 5.69 14.54 8.72
CA PRO A 176 4.91 14.53 9.97
C PRO A 176 3.57 15.25 9.86
N GLU A 177 3.41 16.16 8.89
CA GLU A 177 2.16 16.92 8.65
C GLU A 177 1.11 16.12 7.86
N ASP A 178 1.48 14.94 7.35
CA ASP A 178 0.57 14.14 6.53
C ASP A 178 -0.53 13.48 7.35
N TYR A 179 -0.27 13.17 8.62
CA TYR A 179 -1.20 12.43 9.46
C TYR A 179 -1.30 12.95 10.88
N ASP A 180 -2.53 12.95 11.42
CA ASP A 180 -2.80 13.24 12.83
C ASP A 180 -2.43 12.06 13.73
N GLY A 181 -2.40 10.85 13.17
CA GLY A 181 -2.02 9.65 13.90
C GLY A 181 -1.43 8.56 13.01
N ILE A 182 -0.32 7.98 13.47
CA ILE A 182 0.39 6.93 12.74
C ILE A 182 0.56 5.71 13.63
N TRP A 183 0.11 4.55 13.16
CA TRP A 183 0.35 3.27 13.80
C TRP A 183 1.25 2.38 12.94
N ALA A 184 2.49 2.17 13.41
CA ALA A 184 3.47 1.30 12.79
C ALA A 184 3.55 -0.02 13.57
N SER A 185 3.01 -1.11 13.03
CA SER A 185 3.08 -2.44 13.63
C SER A 185 4.25 -3.23 13.05
N CYS A 186 5.05 -3.87 13.93
CA CYS A 186 6.20 -4.71 13.57
C CYS A 186 6.99 -4.17 12.35
N PRO A 187 7.46 -2.91 12.37
CA PRO A 187 8.01 -2.25 11.21
C PRO A 187 9.29 -2.93 10.71
N ALA A 188 9.35 -3.19 9.40
CA ALA A 188 10.54 -3.71 8.75
C ALA A 188 11.54 -2.56 8.50
N ILE A 189 12.31 -2.21 9.51
CA ILE A 189 13.31 -1.13 9.50
C ILE A 189 14.74 -1.67 9.47
N ASN A 190 15.74 -0.77 9.31
CA ASN A 190 17.15 -1.14 9.21
C ASN A 190 17.43 -2.18 8.10
N TRP A 191 16.93 -1.94 6.93
CA TRP A 191 16.88 -2.90 5.80
C TRP A 191 18.20 -3.61 5.53
N THR A 192 19.34 -2.90 5.57
CA THR A 192 20.66 -3.50 5.33
C THR A 192 20.98 -4.61 6.34
N LYS A 193 20.72 -4.38 7.62
CA LYS A 193 20.93 -5.39 8.68
C LYS A 193 19.83 -6.46 8.66
N PHE A 194 18.59 -6.04 8.47
CA PHE A 194 17.44 -6.93 8.44
C PHE A 194 17.55 -7.99 7.33
N LEU A 195 17.90 -7.58 6.10
CA LEU A 195 18.07 -8.51 4.98
C LEU A 195 19.23 -9.48 5.20
N ILE A 196 20.38 -9.01 5.70
CA ILE A 196 21.52 -9.89 6.01
C ILE A 196 21.11 -10.93 7.05
N THR A 197 20.41 -10.53 8.11
CA THR A 197 19.91 -11.46 9.13
C THR A 197 18.94 -12.48 8.54
N GLY A 198 18.07 -12.06 7.61
CA GLY A 198 17.12 -12.95 6.91
C GLY A 198 17.79 -13.98 6.02
N PHE A 199 18.93 -13.65 5.40
CA PHE A 199 19.68 -14.57 4.53
C PHE A 199 20.69 -15.45 5.30
N TRP A 200 21.01 -15.12 6.55
CA TRP A 200 22.00 -15.85 7.35
C TRP A 200 21.73 -17.36 7.48
N PRO A 201 20.49 -17.83 7.73
CA PRO A 201 20.21 -19.27 7.79
C PRO A 201 20.54 -19.99 6.48
N MET A 202 20.24 -19.38 5.33
CA MET A 202 20.55 -19.95 4.02
C MET A 202 22.04 -20.01 3.78
N ALA A 203 22.79 -18.95 4.08
CA ALA A 203 24.24 -18.93 3.98
C ALA A 203 24.88 -20.00 4.88
N SER A 204 24.45 -20.11 6.13
CA SER A 204 24.96 -21.10 7.09
C SER A 204 24.65 -22.55 6.67
N ALA A 205 23.47 -22.78 6.06
CA ALA A 205 23.11 -24.10 5.55
C ALA A 205 23.98 -24.49 4.34
N ASN A 206 24.25 -23.53 3.45
CA ASN A 206 25.10 -23.76 2.29
C ASN A 206 26.55 -24.06 2.70
N ASP A 207 27.11 -23.31 3.64
CA ASP A 207 28.49 -23.51 4.14
C ASP A 207 28.65 -24.90 4.81
N ARG A 208 27.61 -25.42 5.42
CA ARG A 208 27.60 -26.74 6.07
C ARG A 208 27.19 -27.87 5.15
N HIS A 209 27.00 -27.62 3.86
CA HIS A 209 26.45 -28.57 2.87
C HIS A 209 25.15 -29.24 3.34
N ALA A 210 24.35 -28.54 4.13
CA ALA A 210 23.08 -28.99 4.69
C ALA A 210 21.92 -28.19 4.06
N PRO A 211 21.46 -28.54 2.85
CA PRO A 211 20.40 -27.81 2.17
C PRO A 211 19.12 -27.85 3.03
N LEU A 212 18.47 -26.71 3.14
CA LEU A 212 17.15 -26.64 3.76
C LEU A 212 16.16 -27.48 2.93
N LYS A 213 15.53 -28.45 3.58
CA LYS A 213 14.51 -29.32 2.95
C LYS A 213 13.16 -28.62 2.91
#